data_71c696a58f7efc932331822fbacb3890
#
_entry.id   71c696a58f7efc932331822fbacb3890
#
_cell.length_a   1.000
_cell.length_b   1.000
_cell.length_c   1.000
_cell.angle_alpha   90.00
_cell.angle_beta   90.00
_cell.angle_gamma   90.00
#
_symmetry.space_group_name_H-M   'P 1'
#
loop_
_entity.id
_entity.type
_entity.pdbx_description
1 polymer ?
#
loop_
_entity_poly.entity_id
_entity_poly.type
_entity_poly.pdbx_seq_one_letter_code
_entity_poly.pdbx_strand_id
1 'polypeptide(L)'
;MARNVYTVKQVHAYIKNMFTQDFMLNRIYVKGEVSNCKYHTSGHIYFSLKDESGTIACVMFAGQRGGLSFHMREGQQIIVLGSVNVYERTGAYQLYANEIRLDGEGALYEKYQMLKQELEEMGMFAPEYKQQIPAYAKRIGVVTAPTGAAVRDIMNISARRNPYVQLILYPAQVQGEGAKESIVRGIRMLEMKEVDVIIIGRGGGSIEDLWAFNEEEVARAIFDCTVPVISAVGHETDVTIADYVADLRAPTPSAAAELAVWDYRQVENYLAECRLRMNRSVAGAVRMNRLRLKEMETRLSYLHPRHKLQEQQQRLAELEDELRQMMNDRVKEARYRLAIQIEKMNGLSPIRKLNQGFSYVEETDGSVIKSIRQVKKGDELTVYVTDGLIQTSVEAVQNKTYEI
;
A
#
# COMPACT_ATOMS: atom_id res chain seq x y z
N MET A 1 93.96 -30.11 -17.30
CA MET A 1 92.57 -29.57 -17.30
C MET A 1 92.10 -29.54 -15.87
N ALA A 2 91.87 -28.30 -15.29
CA ALA A 2 91.33 -28.16 -13.96
C ALA A 2 89.86 -28.68 -13.96
N ARG A 3 89.53 -29.68 -13.20
CA ARG A 3 88.17 -30.18 -13.03
C ARG A 3 87.42 -29.16 -12.19
N ASN A 4 86.43 -28.46 -12.79
CA ASN A 4 85.53 -27.58 -12.05
C ASN A 4 84.74 -28.45 -11.08
N VAL A 5 85.01 -28.33 -9.78
CA VAL A 5 84.24 -29.00 -8.73
C VAL A 5 83.14 -28.06 -8.28
N TYR A 6 81.87 -28.43 -8.43
CA TYR A 6 80.70 -27.66 -8.02
C TYR A 6 80.18 -28.20 -6.69
N THR A 7 79.67 -27.33 -5.83
CA THR A 7 78.93 -27.72 -4.64
C THR A 7 77.51 -28.12 -5.00
N VAL A 8 76.78 -28.93 -4.17
CA VAL A 8 75.43 -29.34 -4.40
C VAL A 8 74.51 -28.10 -4.52
N LYS A 9 74.76 -27.06 -3.72
CA LYS A 9 74.00 -25.75 -3.78
C LYS A 9 74.17 -25.09 -5.15
N GLN A 10 75.40 -25.10 -5.70
CA GLN A 10 75.63 -24.50 -7.03
C GLN A 10 74.91 -25.25 -8.14
N VAL A 11 74.89 -26.61 -8.06
CA VAL A 11 74.13 -27.41 -9.02
C VAL A 11 72.66 -27.18 -8.93
N HIS A 12 72.08 -27.13 -7.70
CA HIS A 12 70.65 -26.80 -7.54
C HIS A 12 70.30 -25.41 -8.05
N ALA A 13 71.12 -24.37 -7.76
CA ALA A 13 70.93 -23.02 -8.25
C ALA A 13 70.99 -22.96 -9.79
N TYR A 14 71.90 -23.70 -10.40
CA TYR A 14 72.00 -23.77 -11.85
C TYR A 14 70.76 -24.42 -12.49
N ILE A 15 70.29 -25.55 -11.97
CA ILE A 15 69.06 -26.21 -12.44
C ILE A 15 67.84 -25.27 -12.23
N LYS A 16 67.72 -24.65 -11.08
CA LYS A 16 66.62 -23.69 -10.82
C LYS A 16 66.60 -22.54 -11.83
N ASN A 17 67.76 -21.97 -12.14
CA ASN A 17 67.90 -20.93 -13.16
C ASN A 17 67.48 -21.42 -14.56
N MET A 18 67.75 -22.62 -14.92
CA MET A 18 67.31 -23.22 -16.20
C MET A 18 65.79 -23.32 -16.23
N PHE A 19 65.13 -23.82 -15.18
CA PHE A 19 63.69 -23.90 -15.09
C PHE A 19 63.02 -22.51 -15.10
N THR A 20 63.62 -21.50 -14.40
CA THR A 20 63.08 -20.14 -14.36
C THR A 20 63.22 -19.39 -15.69
N GLN A 21 64.22 -19.74 -16.50
CA GLN A 21 64.45 -19.14 -17.83
C GLN A 21 63.68 -19.84 -18.96
N ASP A 22 63.13 -21.03 -18.68
CA ASP A 22 62.34 -21.75 -19.65
C ASP A 22 60.92 -21.20 -19.73
N PHE A 23 60.56 -20.63 -20.89
CA PHE A 23 59.29 -20.00 -21.14
C PHE A 23 58.12 -21.01 -21.01
N MET A 24 58.32 -22.27 -21.43
CA MET A 24 57.26 -23.29 -21.36
C MET A 24 56.97 -23.71 -19.92
N LEU A 25 57.99 -23.84 -19.08
CA LEU A 25 57.85 -24.30 -17.70
C LEU A 25 57.29 -23.21 -16.75
N ASN A 26 57.37 -21.95 -17.15
CA ASN A 26 56.83 -20.84 -16.36
C ASN A 26 55.33 -20.69 -16.46
N ARG A 27 54.68 -21.22 -17.51
CA ARG A 27 53.24 -21.22 -17.68
C ARG A 27 52.80 -22.46 -18.47
N ILE A 28 52.51 -23.53 -17.77
CA ILE A 28 52.18 -24.83 -18.36
C ILE A 28 50.86 -25.36 -17.83
N TYR A 29 50.09 -26.01 -18.70
CA TYR A 29 48.92 -26.78 -18.30
C TYR A 29 49.34 -28.24 -18.15
N VAL A 30 49.11 -28.82 -16.99
CA VAL A 30 49.42 -30.22 -16.70
C VAL A 30 48.12 -30.93 -16.35
N LYS A 31 47.82 -32.00 -17.11
CA LYS A 31 46.66 -32.85 -16.85
C LYS A 31 47.10 -34.08 -16.07
N GLY A 32 46.29 -34.51 -15.10
CA GLY A 32 46.52 -35.71 -14.35
C GLY A 32 45.47 -36.01 -13.31
N GLU A 33 45.56 -37.19 -12.71
CA GLU A 33 44.69 -37.61 -11.63
C GLU A 33 45.25 -37.14 -10.28
N VAL A 34 44.37 -36.59 -9.45
CA VAL A 34 44.72 -36.12 -8.09
C VAL A 34 45.04 -37.32 -7.18
N SER A 35 46.15 -37.25 -6.52
CA SER A 35 46.52 -38.18 -5.44
C SER A 35 47.17 -37.44 -4.26
N ASN A 36 47.13 -38.03 -3.08
CA ASN A 36 47.69 -37.46 -1.83
C ASN A 36 47.27 -36.00 -1.55
N CYS A 37 46.01 -35.67 -1.75
CA CYS A 37 45.51 -34.31 -1.55
C CYS A 37 45.38 -33.96 -0.07
N LYS A 38 46.09 -32.92 0.40
CA LYS A 38 46.09 -32.44 1.79
C LYS A 38 45.88 -30.93 1.85
N TYR A 39 44.82 -30.55 2.52
CA TYR A 39 44.55 -29.15 2.86
C TYR A 39 45.24 -28.81 4.18
N HIS A 40 46.29 -27.98 4.12
CA HIS A 40 47.09 -27.63 5.30
C HIS A 40 46.45 -26.45 6.06
N THR A 41 46.68 -26.41 7.38
CA THR A 41 46.16 -25.34 8.26
C THR A 41 46.66 -23.94 7.91
N SER A 42 47.81 -23.82 7.23
CA SER A 42 48.35 -22.57 6.68
C SER A 42 47.63 -22.04 5.45
N GLY A 43 46.59 -22.76 4.97
CA GLY A 43 45.84 -22.41 3.77
C GLY A 43 46.43 -22.94 2.45
N HIS A 44 47.64 -23.55 2.48
CA HIS A 44 48.23 -24.19 1.29
C HIS A 44 47.59 -25.55 1.03
N ILE A 45 47.51 -25.94 -0.26
CA ILE A 45 47.05 -27.25 -0.68
C ILE A 45 48.24 -28.00 -1.29
N TYR A 46 48.53 -29.17 -0.74
CA TYR A 46 49.57 -30.08 -1.25
C TYR A 46 48.86 -31.28 -1.88
N PHE A 47 49.22 -31.62 -3.10
CA PHE A 47 48.68 -32.77 -3.82
C PHE A 47 49.70 -33.29 -4.82
N SER A 48 49.44 -34.43 -5.40
CA SER A 48 50.23 -34.98 -6.50
C SER A 48 49.34 -35.19 -7.71
N LEU A 49 49.85 -34.90 -8.90
CA LEU A 49 49.23 -35.30 -10.14
C LEU A 49 49.95 -36.57 -10.63
N LYS A 50 49.17 -37.58 -10.94
CA LYS A 50 49.69 -38.84 -11.56
C LYS A 50 49.02 -39.06 -12.91
N ASP A 51 49.80 -39.70 -13.82
CA ASP A 51 49.32 -40.26 -15.06
C ASP A 51 49.85 -41.73 -15.20
N GLU A 52 49.66 -42.30 -16.36
CA GLU A 52 50.12 -43.68 -16.62
C GLU A 52 51.66 -43.88 -16.47
N SER A 53 52.46 -42.82 -16.57
CA SER A 53 53.90 -42.85 -16.67
C SER A 53 54.65 -42.19 -15.51
N GLY A 54 54.00 -41.35 -14.74
CA GLY A 54 54.68 -40.57 -13.71
C GLY A 54 53.81 -39.88 -12.66
N THR A 55 54.47 -39.23 -11.69
CA THR A 55 53.87 -38.47 -10.68
C THR A 55 54.63 -37.17 -10.43
N ILE A 56 53.96 -36.03 -10.39
CA ILE A 56 54.54 -34.74 -10.04
C ILE A 56 53.93 -34.19 -8.77
N ALA A 57 54.76 -33.72 -7.85
CA ALA A 57 54.29 -33.05 -6.66
C ALA A 57 53.77 -31.63 -6.99
N CYS A 58 52.60 -31.24 -6.45
CA CYS A 58 51.96 -29.97 -6.71
C CYS A 58 51.73 -29.22 -5.41
N VAL A 59 51.82 -27.89 -5.48
CA VAL A 59 51.51 -27.00 -4.36
C VAL A 59 50.71 -25.81 -4.86
N MET A 60 49.54 -25.58 -4.25
CA MET A 60 48.79 -24.33 -4.43
C MET A 60 48.91 -23.47 -3.16
N PHE A 61 49.48 -22.30 -3.32
CA PHE A 61 49.62 -21.38 -2.17
C PHE A 61 48.30 -20.71 -1.78
N ALA A 62 48.19 -20.32 -0.52
CA ALA A 62 46.99 -19.69 0.01
C ALA A 62 46.55 -18.46 -0.78
N GLY A 63 47.49 -17.66 -1.31
CA GLY A 63 47.20 -16.48 -2.13
C GLY A 63 46.64 -16.80 -3.53
N GLN A 64 46.78 -18.05 -4.01
CA GLN A 64 46.26 -18.49 -5.32
C GLN A 64 44.95 -19.29 -5.20
N ARG A 65 44.38 -19.38 -3.99
CA ARG A 65 43.18 -20.17 -3.75
C ARG A 65 41.93 -19.70 -4.54
N GLY A 66 41.91 -18.46 -5.00
CA GLY A 66 40.88 -17.95 -5.90
C GLY A 66 40.82 -18.64 -7.26
N GLY A 67 41.92 -19.35 -7.65
CA GLY A 67 41.98 -20.16 -8.88
C GLY A 67 41.48 -21.60 -8.71
N LEU A 68 40.83 -21.93 -7.57
CA LEU A 68 40.23 -23.24 -7.30
C LEU A 68 38.76 -23.03 -6.86
N SER A 69 37.83 -23.37 -7.75
CA SER A 69 36.36 -23.17 -7.54
C SER A 69 35.67 -24.35 -6.84
N PHE A 70 36.36 -25.48 -6.66
CA PHE A 70 35.77 -26.69 -6.10
C PHE A 70 36.67 -27.33 -5.03
N HIS A 71 36.18 -28.34 -4.33
CA HIS A 71 36.97 -29.11 -3.35
C HIS A 71 37.56 -30.33 -4.01
N MET A 72 38.91 -30.35 -4.20
CA MET A 72 39.60 -31.49 -4.82
C MET A 72 39.49 -32.76 -3.99
N ARG A 73 39.26 -33.88 -4.63
CA ARG A 73 39.23 -35.22 -4.04
C ARG A 73 40.21 -36.13 -4.77
N GLU A 74 40.72 -37.13 -4.07
CA GLU A 74 41.55 -38.16 -4.67
C GLU A 74 40.80 -38.89 -5.79
N GLY A 75 41.51 -39.19 -6.89
CA GLY A 75 40.95 -39.85 -8.06
C GLY A 75 40.35 -38.93 -9.12
N GLN A 76 40.21 -37.64 -8.84
CA GLN A 76 39.68 -36.67 -9.83
C GLN A 76 40.71 -36.37 -10.92
N GLN A 77 40.25 -36.33 -12.17
CA GLN A 77 41.05 -35.85 -13.30
C GLN A 77 40.97 -34.31 -13.33
N ILE A 78 42.12 -33.65 -13.27
CA ILE A 78 42.21 -32.20 -13.28
C ILE A 78 43.24 -31.68 -14.28
N ILE A 79 43.05 -30.43 -14.69
CA ILE A 79 44.05 -29.66 -15.45
C ILE A 79 44.52 -28.52 -14.54
N VAL A 80 45.83 -28.47 -14.31
CA VAL A 80 46.47 -27.45 -13.46
C VAL A 80 47.27 -26.51 -14.35
N LEU A 81 46.95 -25.25 -14.31
CA LEU A 81 47.80 -24.18 -14.83
C LEU A 81 48.77 -23.75 -13.73
N GLY A 82 50.03 -23.78 -14.02
CA GLY A 82 51.06 -23.41 -13.06
C GLY A 82 52.45 -23.26 -13.67
N SER A 83 53.44 -23.17 -12.80
CA SER A 83 54.84 -23.13 -13.16
C SER A 83 55.60 -24.30 -12.51
N VAL A 84 56.48 -24.95 -13.28
CA VAL A 84 57.35 -25.99 -12.74
C VAL A 84 58.64 -25.35 -12.24
N ASN A 85 58.98 -25.62 -10.98
CA ASN A 85 60.22 -25.10 -10.39
C ASN A 85 60.86 -26.11 -9.45
N VAL A 86 62.13 -25.88 -9.12
CA VAL A 86 62.90 -26.75 -8.24
C VAL A 86 62.80 -26.31 -6.80
N TYR A 87 62.42 -27.21 -5.90
CA TYR A 87 62.39 -26.95 -4.47
C TYR A 87 63.86 -27.09 -3.91
N GLU A 88 64.41 -25.94 -3.49
CA GLU A 88 65.84 -25.83 -3.18
C GLU A 88 66.34 -26.75 -2.06
N ARG A 89 65.47 -27.15 -1.09
CA ARG A 89 65.93 -28.01 0.00
C ARG A 89 66.13 -29.45 -0.35
N THR A 90 65.40 -29.99 -1.31
CA THR A 90 65.42 -31.39 -1.70
C THR A 90 65.88 -31.58 -3.10
N GLY A 91 65.96 -30.53 -3.92
CA GLY A 91 66.30 -30.64 -5.36
C GLY A 91 65.17 -31.23 -6.21
N ALA A 92 64.01 -31.51 -5.62
CA ALA A 92 62.88 -32.05 -6.35
C ALA A 92 62.17 -30.96 -7.14
N TYR A 93 61.70 -31.29 -8.35
CA TYR A 93 60.81 -30.36 -9.11
C TYR A 93 59.36 -30.49 -8.64
N GLN A 94 58.70 -29.38 -8.63
CA GLN A 94 57.30 -29.27 -8.19
C GLN A 94 56.54 -28.36 -9.12
N LEU A 95 55.23 -28.63 -9.30
CA LEU A 95 54.30 -27.78 -10.01
C LEU A 95 53.65 -26.80 -9.00
N TYR A 96 53.87 -25.52 -9.17
CA TYR A 96 53.20 -24.45 -8.39
C TYR A 96 51.93 -24.06 -9.12
N ALA A 97 50.78 -24.50 -8.55
CA ALA A 97 49.48 -24.32 -9.16
C ALA A 97 48.95 -22.89 -8.95
N ASN A 98 48.56 -22.23 -10.03
CA ASN A 98 47.89 -20.92 -10.03
C ASN A 98 46.37 -21.08 -10.21
N GLU A 99 45.95 -22.00 -11.07
CA GLU A 99 44.56 -22.29 -11.39
C GLU A 99 44.38 -23.80 -11.56
N ILE A 100 43.27 -24.34 -11.07
CA ILE A 100 42.94 -25.76 -11.17
C ILE A 100 41.52 -25.90 -11.67
N ARG A 101 41.32 -26.67 -12.74
CA ARG A 101 40.02 -26.98 -13.35
C ARG A 101 39.80 -28.47 -13.43
N LEU A 102 38.56 -28.94 -13.39
CA LEU A 102 38.22 -30.32 -13.70
C LEU A 102 38.48 -30.61 -15.20
N ASP A 103 38.98 -31.79 -15.47
CA ASP A 103 39.17 -32.25 -16.86
C ASP A 103 37.79 -32.56 -17.46
N GLY A 104 37.47 -31.98 -18.61
CA GLY A 104 36.17 -32.09 -19.27
C GLY A 104 35.28 -30.85 -19.14
N GLU A 105 35.44 -30.00 -18.11
CA GLU A 105 34.67 -28.78 -17.99
C GLU A 105 34.85 -27.86 -19.22
N GLY A 106 36.06 -27.76 -19.79
CA GLY A 106 36.30 -26.92 -20.96
C GLY A 106 35.54 -27.40 -22.20
N ALA A 107 35.56 -28.69 -22.48
CA ALA A 107 34.85 -29.26 -23.63
C ALA A 107 33.31 -29.19 -23.47
N LEU A 108 32.83 -29.42 -22.25
CA LEU A 108 31.42 -29.27 -21.95
C LEU A 108 30.98 -27.80 -22.07
N TYR A 109 31.79 -26.87 -21.60
CA TYR A 109 31.48 -25.43 -21.70
C TYR A 109 31.47 -24.95 -23.16
N GLU A 110 32.43 -25.41 -24.00
CA GLU A 110 32.42 -25.11 -25.44
C GLU A 110 31.17 -25.65 -26.11
N LYS A 111 30.78 -26.90 -25.83
CA LYS A 111 29.55 -27.51 -26.35
C LYS A 111 28.32 -26.74 -25.91
N TYR A 112 28.27 -26.29 -24.66
CA TYR A 112 27.19 -25.43 -24.14
C TYR A 112 27.09 -24.11 -24.88
N GLN A 113 28.22 -23.43 -25.11
CA GLN A 113 28.24 -22.14 -25.82
C GLN A 113 27.81 -22.28 -27.29
N MET A 114 28.29 -23.33 -27.98
CA MET A 114 27.86 -23.61 -29.34
C MET A 114 26.37 -23.86 -29.44
N LEU A 115 25.85 -24.73 -28.59
CA LEU A 115 24.38 -25.01 -28.58
C LEU A 115 23.54 -23.80 -28.18
N LYS A 116 24.02 -23.02 -27.22
CA LYS A 116 23.36 -21.78 -26.86
C LYS A 116 23.26 -20.83 -28.04
N GLN A 117 24.35 -20.61 -28.75
CA GLN A 117 24.37 -19.73 -29.92
C GLN A 117 23.45 -20.25 -31.03
N GLU A 118 23.48 -21.54 -31.32
CA GLU A 118 22.62 -22.15 -32.33
C GLU A 118 21.14 -21.97 -32.03
N LEU A 119 20.72 -22.25 -30.79
CA LEU A 119 19.29 -22.08 -30.36
C LEU A 119 18.88 -20.64 -30.29
N GLU A 120 19.80 -19.72 -29.98
CA GLU A 120 19.54 -18.26 -29.99
C GLU A 120 19.35 -17.77 -31.44
N GLU A 121 20.19 -18.23 -32.40
CA GLU A 121 20.04 -17.92 -33.83
C GLU A 121 18.73 -18.48 -34.40
N MET A 122 18.24 -19.61 -33.90
CA MET A 122 16.94 -20.20 -34.22
C MET A 122 15.78 -19.41 -33.59
N GLY A 123 16.05 -18.43 -32.71
CA GLY A 123 15.05 -17.62 -32.05
C GLY A 123 14.33 -18.30 -30.88
N MET A 124 14.78 -19.47 -30.40
CA MET A 124 14.08 -20.22 -29.34
C MET A 124 14.09 -19.54 -27.97
N PHE A 125 14.90 -18.50 -27.79
CA PHE A 125 14.93 -17.70 -26.54
C PHE A 125 14.09 -16.42 -26.63
N ALA A 126 13.49 -16.14 -27.79
CA ALA A 126 12.76 -14.90 -28.01
C ALA A 126 11.52 -14.79 -27.12
N PRO A 127 11.30 -13.64 -26.49
CA PRO A 127 10.16 -13.43 -25.57
C PRO A 127 8.79 -13.64 -26.24
N GLU A 128 8.74 -13.54 -27.56
CA GLU A 128 7.52 -13.66 -28.36
C GLU A 128 6.94 -15.08 -28.34
N TYR A 129 7.80 -16.09 -28.15
CA TYR A 129 7.37 -17.49 -28.05
C TYR A 129 7.06 -17.94 -26.64
N LYS A 130 7.35 -17.10 -25.62
CA LYS A 130 7.13 -17.47 -24.22
C LYS A 130 5.66 -17.33 -23.85
N GLN A 131 5.11 -18.40 -23.34
CA GLN A 131 3.73 -18.48 -22.87
C GLN A 131 3.58 -17.82 -21.50
N GLN A 132 2.42 -17.20 -21.25
CA GLN A 132 2.12 -16.63 -19.93
C GLN A 132 1.73 -17.72 -18.94
N ILE A 133 2.30 -17.66 -17.75
CA ILE A 133 1.91 -18.55 -16.65
C ILE A 133 0.47 -18.22 -16.22
N PRO A 134 -0.43 -19.22 -16.16
CA PRO A 134 -1.82 -19.00 -15.73
C PRO A 134 -1.91 -18.44 -14.31
N ALA A 135 -2.64 -17.33 -14.13
CA ALA A 135 -2.79 -16.70 -12.82
C ALA A 135 -3.49 -17.61 -11.78
N TYR A 136 -4.31 -18.57 -12.22
CA TYR A 136 -5.10 -19.45 -11.36
C TYR A 136 -4.95 -20.91 -11.78
N ALA A 137 -3.71 -21.40 -11.87
CA ALA A 137 -3.45 -22.81 -12.15
C ALA A 137 -4.07 -23.71 -11.08
N LYS A 138 -4.73 -24.77 -11.52
CA LYS A 138 -5.37 -25.79 -10.66
C LYS A 138 -4.61 -27.10 -10.67
N ARG A 139 -3.99 -27.44 -11.82
CA ARG A 139 -3.26 -28.68 -12.03
C ARG A 139 -1.85 -28.34 -12.44
N ILE A 140 -0.88 -28.66 -11.59
CA ILE A 140 0.53 -28.33 -11.79
C ILE A 140 1.29 -29.63 -12.00
N GLY A 141 1.90 -29.75 -13.16
CA GLY A 141 2.82 -30.83 -13.48
C GLY A 141 4.19 -30.58 -12.87
N VAL A 142 4.85 -31.61 -12.37
CA VAL A 142 6.20 -31.49 -11.81
C VAL A 142 7.06 -32.60 -12.38
N VAL A 143 8.14 -32.25 -13.10
CA VAL A 143 9.17 -33.16 -13.63
C VAL A 143 10.39 -33.03 -12.76
N THR A 144 10.58 -33.95 -11.83
CA THR A 144 11.76 -33.98 -10.92
C THR A 144 11.99 -35.39 -10.37
N ALA A 145 13.06 -35.55 -9.62
CA ALA A 145 13.32 -36.81 -8.93
C ALA A 145 12.23 -37.10 -7.89
N PRO A 146 11.75 -38.36 -7.78
CA PRO A 146 10.67 -38.72 -6.86
C PRO A 146 11.06 -38.56 -5.38
N THR A 147 12.34 -38.57 -5.10
CA THR A 147 12.91 -38.42 -3.76
C THR A 147 13.93 -37.30 -3.76
N GLY A 148 13.85 -36.37 -2.83
CA GLY A 148 14.81 -35.28 -2.73
C GLY A 148 14.23 -34.01 -2.14
N ALA A 149 15.05 -32.96 -2.10
CA ALA A 149 14.66 -31.64 -1.58
C ALA A 149 13.65 -30.96 -2.51
N ALA A 150 13.90 -30.96 -3.82
CA ALA A 150 13.11 -30.23 -4.81
C ALA A 150 11.61 -30.57 -4.76
N VAL A 151 11.26 -31.85 -4.79
CA VAL A 151 9.84 -32.29 -4.73
C VAL A 151 9.21 -31.90 -3.41
N ARG A 152 9.92 -32.05 -2.29
CA ARG A 152 9.42 -31.66 -0.96
C ARG A 152 9.17 -30.17 -0.86
N ASP A 153 10.09 -29.36 -1.38
CA ASP A 153 9.97 -27.91 -1.39
C ASP A 153 8.75 -27.46 -2.20
N ILE A 154 8.58 -28.00 -3.40
CA ILE A 154 7.40 -27.73 -4.23
C ILE A 154 6.11 -28.11 -3.50
N MET A 155 6.05 -29.29 -2.90
CA MET A 155 4.87 -29.73 -2.14
C MET A 155 4.57 -28.83 -0.94
N ASN A 156 5.58 -28.49 -0.16
CA ASN A 156 5.43 -27.66 1.04
C ASN A 156 4.94 -26.24 0.69
N ILE A 157 5.54 -25.64 -0.33
CA ILE A 157 5.16 -24.29 -0.79
C ILE A 157 3.75 -24.31 -1.37
N SER A 158 3.44 -25.29 -2.21
CA SER A 158 2.11 -25.44 -2.82
C SER A 158 1.02 -25.61 -1.75
N ALA A 159 1.22 -26.50 -0.79
CA ALA A 159 0.28 -26.74 0.30
C ALA A 159 0.07 -25.48 1.19
N ARG A 160 1.14 -24.72 1.41
CA ARG A 160 1.07 -23.47 2.20
C ARG A 160 0.31 -22.37 1.47
N ARG A 161 0.53 -22.20 0.15
CA ARG A 161 -0.09 -21.13 -0.64
C ARG A 161 -1.52 -21.47 -1.04
N ASN A 162 -1.73 -22.70 -1.51
CA ASN A 162 -3.05 -23.17 -1.95
C ASN A 162 -3.19 -24.68 -1.79
N PRO A 163 -3.85 -25.16 -0.74
CA PRO A 163 -4.05 -26.60 -0.51
C PRO A 163 -5.00 -27.27 -1.52
N TYR A 164 -5.67 -26.51 -2.38
CA TYR A 164 -6.62 -27.01 -3.36
C TYR A 164 -6.00 -27.23 -4.74
N VAL A 165 -4.74 -26.89 -4.95
CA VAL A 165 -4.02 -27.16 -6.20
C VAL A 165 -3.61 -28.62 -6.25
N GLN A 166 -3.86 -29.27 -7.39
CA GLN A 166 -3.44 -30.64 -7.65
C GLN A 166 -2.00 -30.64 -8.22
N LEU A 167 -1.09 -31.29 -7.52
CA LEU A 167 0.26 -31.58 -8.03
C LEU A 167 0.28 -32.94 -8.71
N ILE A 168 0.79 -33.01 -9.94
CA ILE A 168 0.96 -34.24 -10.72
C ILE A 168 2.44 -34.45 -10.94
N LEU A 169 3.03 -35.32 -10.15
CA LEU A 169 4.48 -35.64 -10.26
C LEU A 169 4.71 -36.68 -11.36
N TYR A 170 5.60 -36.35 -12.28
CA TYR A 170 6.28 -37.34 -13.13
C TYR A 170 7.66 -37.61 -12.50
N PRO A 171 7.90 -38.85 -12.04
CA PRO A 171 9.18 -39.22 -11.43
C PRO A 171 10.25 -39.32 -12.51
N ALA A 172 11.05 -38.27 -12.69
CA ALA A 172 12.10 -38.24 -13.70
C ALA A 172 13.46 -38.49 -13.07
N GLN A 173 14.33 -39.18 -13.83
CA GLN A 173 15.75 -39.12 -13.60
C GLN A 173 16.26 -37.77 -14.13
N VAL A 174 16.85 -36.95 -13.25
CA VAL A 174 17.25 -35.56 -13.55
C VAL A 174 18.78 -35.38 -13.61
N GLN A 175 19.53 -36.44 -13.43
CA GLN A 175 21.00 -36.47 -13.49
C GLN A 175 21.52 -37.85 -13.93
N GLY A 176 22.73 -37.86 -14.51
CA GLY A 176 23.35 -39.07 -15.01
C GLY A 176 22.85 -39.56 -16.38
N GLU A 177 23.27 -40.71 -16.78
CA GLU A 177 22.90 -41.30 -18.07
C GLU A 177 21.42 -41.61 -18.16
N GLY A 178 20.76 -41.24 -19.27
CA GLY A 178 19.31 -41.40 -19.46
C GLY A 178 18.45 -40.26 -18.87
N ALA A 179 19.05 -39.25 -18.25
CA ALA A 179 18.32 -38.14 -17.65
C ALA A 179 17.55 -37.30 -18.69
N LYS A 180 18.16 -36.96 -19.82
CA LYS A 180 17.56 -36.19 -20.90
C LYS A 180 16.28 -36.85 -21.44
N GLU A 181 16.33 -38.14 -21.72
CA GLU A 181 15.18 -38.94 -22.23
C GLU A 181 14.06 -39.00 -21.17
N SER A 182 14.45 -39.09 -19.90
CA SER A 182 13.46 -39.12 -18.80
C SER A 182 12.75 -37.78 -18.66
N ILE A 183 13.47 -36.65 -18.75
CA ILE A 183 12.93 -35.31 -18.70
C ILE A 183 11.96 -35.03 -19.87
N VAL A 184 12.42 -35.34 -21.10
CA VAL A 184 11.60 -35.18 -22.32
C VAL A 184 10.30 -35.99 -22.23
N ARG A 185 10.39 -37.27 -21.79
CA ARG A 185 9.18 -38.08 -21.55
C ARG A 185 8.28 -37.47 -20.49
N GLY A 186 8.87 -36.92 -19.44
CA GLY A 186 8.11 -36.26 -18.37
C GLY A 186 7.29 -35.07 -18.86
N ILE A 187 7.91 -34.17 -19.64
CA ILE A 187 7.25 -33.02 -20.24
C ILE A 187 6.07 -33.47 -21.12
N ARG A 188 6.33 -34.39 -22.07
CA ARG A 188 5.27 -34.90 -22.98
C ARG A 188 4.12 -35.62 -22.27
N MET A 189 4.44 -36.40 -21.23
CA MET A 189 3.42 -37.12 -20.44
C MET A 189 2.55 -36.15 -19.63
N LEU A 190 3.11 -35.07 -19.08
CA LEU A 190 2.34 -34.07 -18.35
C LEU A 190 1.51 -33.20 -19.28
N GLU A 191 2.01 -32.88 -20.47
CA GLU A 191 1.24 -32.20 -21.51
C GLU A 191 -0.03 -33.01 -21.87
N MET A 192 0.09 -34.32 -22.10
CA MET A 192 -1.06 -35.20 -22.35
C MET A 192 -2.04 -35.30 -21.16
N LYS A 193 -1.60 -34.92 -19.95
CA LYS A 193 -2.46 -34.90 -18.74
C LYS A 193 -3.22 -33.60 -18.57
N GLU A 194 -3.12 -32.68 -19.51
CA GLU A 194 -3.80 -31.37 -19.49
C GLU A 194 -3.54 -30.60 -18.19
N VAL A 195 -2.28 -30.50 -17.80
CA VAL A 195 -1.88 -29.64 -16.67
C VAL A 195 -1.87 -28.18 -17.12
N ASP A 196 -2.06 -27.25 -16.18
CA ASP A 196 -2.10 -25.82 -16.48
C ASP A 196 -0.70 -25.21 -16.60
N VAL A 197 0.30 -25.79 -15.90
CA VAL A 197 1.70 -25.38 -15.93
C VAL A 197 2.59 -26.56 -15.55
N ILE A 198 3.78 -26.62 -16.12
CA ILE A 198 4.79 -27.65 -15.82
C ILE A 198 5.97 -27.00 -15.12
N ILE A 199 6.40 -27.53 -14.01
CA ILE A 199 7.65 -27.18 -13.34
C ILE A 199 8.68 -28.26 -13.64
N ILE A 200 9.80 -27.92 -14.26
CA ILE A 200 10.96 -28.77 -14.39
C ILE A 200 12.02 -28.31 -13.41
N GLY A 201 12.64 -29.22 -12.69
CA GLY A 201 13.63 -28.78 -11.72
C GLY A 201 14.36 -29.92 -11.04
N ARG A 202 15.48 -29.55 -10.41
CA ARG A 202 16.24 -30.46 -9.56
C ARG A 202 16.70 -29.78 -8.27
N GLY A 203 17.10 -30.58 -7.29
CA GLY A 203 17.83 -30.08 -6.12
C GLY A 203 19.27 -29.69 -6.49
N GLY A 204 19.96 -29.05 -5.57
CA GLY A 204 21.38 -28.67 -5.75
C GLY A 204 22.30 -29.83 -6.15
N GLY A 205 23.42 -29.53 -6.82
CA GLY A 205 24.43 -30.47 -7.27
C GLY A 205 25.48 -29.76 -8.10
N SER A 206 26.43 -30.54 -8.65
CA SER A 206 27.50 -30.01 -9.49
C SER A 206 27.02 -29.60 -10.89
N ILE A 207 27.83 -28.83 -11.61
CA ILE A 207 27.52 -28.38 -12.98
C ILE A 207 27.38 -29.59 -13.96
N GLU A 208 28.08 -30.65 -13.70
CA GLU A 208 27.98 -31.91 -14.46
C GLU A 208 26.59 -32.55 -14.29
N ASP A 209 26.03 -32.46 -13.10
CA ASP A 209 24.69 -32.95 -12.80
C ASP A 209 23.59 -32.15 -13.50
N LEU A 210 23.87 -30.90 -13.91
CA LEU A 210 22.95 -30.04 -14.63
C LEU A 210 22.96 -30.27 -16.12
N TRP A 211 23.92 -31.06 -16.61
CA TRP A 211 24.19 -31.20 -18.04
C TRP A 211 22.99 -31.70 -18.85
N ALA A 212 22.18 -32.58 -18.29
CA ALA A 212 20.96 -33.07 -18.94
C ALA A 212 20.00 -31.95 -19.38
N PHE A 213 20.01 -30.81 -18.69
CA PHE A 213 19.19 -29.64 -19.01
C PHE A 213 19.85 -28.71 -20.06
N ASN A 214 21.08 -29.02 -20.48
CA ASN A 214 21.78 -28.36 -21.58
C ASN A 214 21.73 -29.15 -22.89
N GLU A 215 20.95 -30.22 -22.95
CA GLU A 215 20.82 -31.04 -24.16
C GLU A 215 19.72 -30.47 -25.08
N GLU A 216 19.95 -30.52 -26.40
CA GLU A 216 19.05 -29.98 -27.42
C GLU A 216 17.66 -30.60 -27.36
N GLU A 217 17.56 -31.90 -27.10
CA GLU A 217 16.28 -32.61 -27.03
C GLU A 217 15.39 -32.10 -25.91
N VAL A 218 16.00 -31.70 -24.80
CA VAL A 218 15.26 -31.09 -23.67
C VAL A 218 14.80 -29.67 -24.02
N ALA A 219 15.69 -28.87 -24.64
CA ALA A 219 15.35 -27.55 -25.12
C ALA A 219 14.17 -27.58 -26.11
N ARG A 220 14.22 -28.48 -27.08
CA ARG A 220 13.12 -28.65 -28.05
C ARG A 220 11.82 -29.13 -27.38
N ALA A 221 11.89 -30.05 -26.44
CA ALA A 221 10.70 -30.53 -25.74
C ALA A 221 10.04 -29.45 -24.90
N ILE A 222 10.81 -28.51 -24.35
CA ILE A 222 10.28 -27.32 -23.64
C ILE A 222 9.63 -26.35 -24.64
N PHE A 223 10.33 -26.07 -25.75
CA PHE A 223 9.86 -25.11 -26.75
C PHE A 223 8.59 -25.56 -27.47
N ASP A 224 8.51 -26.84 -27.81
CA ASP A 224 7.37 -27.42 -28.51
C ASP A 224 6.16 -27.68 -27.58
N CYS A 225 6.35 -27.55 -26.24
CA CYS A 225 5.29 -27.83 -25.27
C CYS A 225 4.16 -26.79 -25.36
N THR A 226 2.93 -27.26 -25.48
CA THR A 226 1.74 -26.37 -25.52
C THR A 226 1.32 -25.84 -24.14
N VAL A 227 1.90 -26.43 -23.07
CA VAL A 227 1.67 -26.02 -21.69
C VAL A 227 2.86 -25.19 -21.22
N PRO A 228 2.67 -24.03 -20.57
CA PRO A 228 3.77 -23.21 -20.10
C PRO A 228 4.67 -23.93 -19.11
N VAL A 229 5.98 -23.80 -19.30
CA VAL A 229 7.04 -24.47 -18.54
C VAL A 229 7.81 -23.49 -17.68
N ILE A 230 7.91 -23.79 -16.39
CA ILE A 230 8.79 -23.07 -15.45
C ILE A 230 10.03 -23.91 -15.21
N SER A 231 11.20 -23.39 -15.55
CA SER A 231 12.48 -24.02 -15.21
C SER A 231 12.97 -23.57 -13.84
N ALA A 232 13.33 -24.55 -13.02
CA ALA A 232 13.89 -24.37 -11.67
C ALA A 232 15.15 -25.26 -11.51
N VAL A 233 16.06 -25.16 -12.46
CA VAL A 233 17.25 -26.00 -12.58
C VAL A 233 18.48 -25.26 -12.08
N GLY A 234 18.74 -24.08 -12.65
CA GLY A 234 19.91 -23.27 -12.35
C GLY A 234 19.74 -22.32 -11.18
N HIS A 235 20.76 -22.18 -10.34
CA HIS A 235 20.89 -21.12 -9.37
C HIS A 235 21.24 -19.79 -10.06
N GLU A 236 21.37 -18.69 -9.29
CA GLU A 236 21.64 -17.36 -9.86
C GLU A 236 22.83 -17.31 -10.82
N THR A 237 23.86 -18.10 -10.54
CA THR A 237 25.12 -18.16 -11.33
C THR A 237 25.14 -19.21 -12.47
N ASP A 238 24.33 -20.26 -12.38
CA ASP A 238 24.42 -21.43 -13.23
C ASP A 238 23.19 -21.58 -14.14
N VAL A 239 23.11 -20.76 -15.18
CA VAL A 239 21.99 -20.75 -16.12
C VAL A 239 22.13 -21.87 -17.15
N THR A 240 21.12 -22.74 -17.25
CA THR A 240 21.06 -23.82 -18.24
C THR A 240 20.33 -23.38 -19.51
N ILE A 241 20.48 -24.17 -20.59
CA ILE A 241 19.72 -23.96 -21.83
C ILE A 241 18.23 -24.11 -21.59
N ALA A 242 17.81 -25.04 -20.77
CA ALA A 242 16.42 -25.18 -20.36
C ALA A 242 15.85 -23.89 -19.70
N ASP A 243 16.67 -23.15 -18.94
CA ASP A 243 16.28 -21.88 -18.33
C ASP A 243 16.07 -20.77 -19.35
N TYR A 244 16.84 -20.78 -20.47
CA TYR A 244 16.66 -19.82 -21.57
C TYR A 244 15.39 -20.09 -22.38
N VAL A 245 15.11 -21.38 -22.65
CA VAL A 245 13.96 -21.78 -23.47
C VAL A 245 12.66 -21.76 -22.70
N ALA A 246 12.66 -22.09 -21.42
CA ALA A 246 11.46 -22.11 -20.60
C ALA A 246 10.72 -20.76 -20.60
N ASP A 247 9.41 -20.81 -20.47
CA ASP A 247 8.54 -19.62 -20.43
C ASP A 247 8.87 -18.71 -19.24
N LEU A 248 9.24 -19.32 -18.11
CA LEU A 248 9.67 -18.62 -16.92
C LEU A 248 10.82 -19.35 -16.23
N ARG A 249 11.83 -18.60 -15.81
CA ARG A 249 12.92 -19.12 -15.00
C ARG A 249 12.67 -18.79 -13.52
N ALA A 250 12.89 -19.78 -12.67
CA ALA A 250 12.91 -19.63 -11.21
C ALA A 250 14.28 -20.05 -10.65
N PRO A 251 14.87 -19.33 -9.70
CA PRO A 251 16.21 -19.66 -9.17
C PRO A 251 16.22 -20.91 -8.29
N THR A 252 15.06 -21.38 -7.85
CA THR A 252 14.91 -22.57 -7.00
C THR A 252 13.57 -23.27 -7.25
N PRO A 253 13.44 -24.57 -6.93
CA PRO A 253 12.17 -25.28 -6.96
C PRO A 253 11.08 -24.64 -6.08
N SER A 254 11.46 -24.08 -4.95
CA SER A 254 10.57 -23.33 -4.06
C SER A 254 10.03 -22.08 -4.75
N ALA A 255 10.88 -21.30 -5.41
CA ALA A 255 10.47 -20.10 -6.14
C ALA A 255 9.57 -20.47 -7.34
N ALA A 256 9.84 -21.57 -8.04
CA ALA A 256 8.98 -22.06 -9.12
C ALA A 256 7.56 -22.39 -8.60
N ALA A 257 7.46 -23.04 -7.46
CA ALA A 257 6.18 -23.32 -6.82
C ALA A 257 5.45 -22.02 -6.42
N GLU A 258 6.18 -21.00 -5.94
CA GLU A 258 5.58 -19.68 -5.63
C GLU A 258 5.04 -18.97 -6.86
N LEU A 259 5.70 -19.11 -8.01
CA LEU A 259 5.26 -18.50 -9.28
C LEU A 259 4.10 -19.27 -9.93
N ALA A 260 4.07 -20.59 -9.78
CA ALA A 260 3.03 -21.46 -10.36
C ALA A 260 1.74 -21.49 -9.53
N VAL A 261 1.84 -21.39 -8.19
CA VAL A 261 0.71 -21.53 -7.27
C VAL A 261 0.22 -20.17 -6.80
N TRP A 262 -1.00 -19.83 -7.13
CA TRP A 262 -1.63 -18.60 -6.63
C TRP A 262 -1.95 -18.68 -5.13
N ASP A 263 -1.92 -17.53 -4.46
CA ASP A 263 -2.16 -17.46 -3.02
C ASP A 263 -3.67 -17.44 -2.73
N TYR A 264 -4.18 -18.57 -2.24
CA TYR A 264 -5.58 -18.74 -1.88
C TYR A 264 -6.04 -17.72 -0.83
N ARG A 265 -5.21 -17.41 0.16
CA ARG A 265 -5.56 -16.46 1.24
C ARG A 265 -5.71 -15.04 0.72
N GLN A 266 -4.88 -14.63 -0.23
CA GLN A 266 -5.02 -13.31 -0.85
C GLN A 266 -6.35 -13.18 -1.59
N VAL A 267 -6.73 -14.21 -2.34
CA VAL A 267 -8.01 -14.21 -3.07
C VAL A 267 -9.20 -14.24 -2.10
N GLU A 268 -9.13 -15.05 -1.05
CA GLU A 268 -10.17 -15.11 -0.01
C GLU A 268 -10.34 -13.75 0.68
N ASN A 269 -9.26 -13.11 1.08
CA ASN A 269 -9.26 -11.77 1.67
C ASN A 269 -9.83 -10.72 0.71
N TYR A 270 -9.45 -10.77 -0.56
CA TYR A 270 -9.98 -9.87 -1.58
C TYR A 270 -11.50 -10.04 -1.76
N LEU A 271 -11.98 -11.28 -1.81
CA LEU A 271 -13.42 -11.57 -1.89
C LEU A 271 -14.18 -11.10 -0.64
N ALA A 272 -13.60 -11.31 0.55
CA ALA A 272 -14.17 -10.82 1.80
C ALA A 272 -14.27 -9.28 1.81
N GLU A 273 -13.25 -8.59 1.35
CA GLU A 273 -13.27 -7.13 1.22
C GLU A 273 -14.30 -6.65 0.19
N CYS A 274 -14.39 -7.30 -0.95
CA CYS A 274 -15.43 -7.01 -1.95
C CYS A 274 -16.83 -7.18 -1.35
N ARG A 275 -17.07 -8.25 -0.61
CA ARG A 275 -18.34 -8.51 0.10
C ARG A 275 -18.67 -7.40 1.12
N LEU A 276 -17.67 -6.97 1.89
CA LEU A 276 -17.84 -5.86 2.83
C LEU A 276 -18.18 -4.54 2.12
N ARG A 277 -17.49 -4.23 1.02
CA ARG A 277 -17.78 -3.03 0.21
C ARG A 277 -19.19 -3.07 -0.37
N MET A 278 -19.60 -4.19 -0.93
CA MET A 278 -20.96 -4.38 -1.43
C MET A 278 -22.01 -4.17 -0.33
N ASN A 279 -21.83 -4.81 0.84
CA ASN A 279 -22.75 -4.68 1.97
C ASN A 279 -22.85 -3.23 2.45
N ARG A 280 -21.74 -2.52 2.56
CA ARG A 280 -21.71 -1.09 2.92
C ARG A 280 -22.44 -0.22 1.90
N SER A 281 -22.22 -0.48 0.61
CA SER A 281 -22.87 0.25 -0.48
C SER A 281 -24.41 0.06 -0.46
N VAL A 282 -24.87 -1.20 -0.33
CA VAL A 282 -26.29 -1.51 -0.23
C VAL A 282 -26.92 -0.90 1.02
N ALA A 283 -26.27 -1.06 2.18
CA ALA A 283 -26.74 -0.43 3.44
C ALA A 283 -26.81 1.09 3.34
N GLY A 284 -25.83 1.72 2.69
CA GLY A 284 -25.80 3.15 2.41
C GLY A 284 -26.96 3.59 1.52
N ALA A 285 -27.20 2.88 0.42
CA ALA A 285 -28.31 3.15 -0.49
C ALA A 285 -29.68 3.01 0.21
N VAL A 286 -29.86 1.94 1.01
CA VAL A 286 -31.08 1.74 1.80
C VAL A 286 -31.28 2.87 2.82
N ARG A 287 -30.20 3.28 3.52
CA ARG A 287 -30.26 4.40 4.48
C ARG A 287 -30.66 5.72 3.80
N MET A 288 -30.03 6.03 2.68
CA MET A 288 -30.35 7.23 1.90
C MET A 288 -31.80 7.25 1.41
N ASN A 289 -32.28 6.12 0.90
CA ASN A 289 -33.68 6.04 0.45
C ASN A 289 -34.67 6.14 1.61
N ARG A 290 -34.35 5.57 2.78
CA ARG A 290 -35.18 5.75 4.00
C ARG A 290 -35.22 7.21 4.46
N LEU A 291 -34.09 7.93 4.41
CA LEU A 291 -34.03 9.35 4.73
C LEU A 291 -34.88 10.20 3.75
N ARG A 292 -34.76 9.91 2.45
CA ARG A 292 -35.58 10.58 1.42
C ARG A 292 -37.07 10.32 1.62
N LEU A 293 -37.43 9.08 1.93
CA LEU A 293 -38.83 8.73 2.23
C LEU A 293 -39.35 9.50 3.43
N LYS A 294 -38.58 9.53 4.53
CA LYS A 294 -38.97 10.31 5.74
C LYS A 294 -39.08 11.80 5.45
N GLU A 295 -38.21 12.37 4.64
CA GLU A 295 -38.31 13.76 4.21
C GLU A 295 -39.60 14.03 3.40
N MET A 296 -39.91 13.13 2.45
CA MET A 296 -41.15 13.22 1.66
C MET A 296 -42.40 13.08 2.53
N GLU A 297 -42.40 12.14 3.50
CA GLU A 297 -43.49 11.97 4.47
C GLU A 297 -43.66 13.25 5.30
N THR A 298 -42.59 13.86 5.77
CA THR A 298 -42.62 15.11 6.52
C THR A 298 -43.17 16.26 5.66
N ARG A 299 -42.69 16.42 4.44
CA ARG A 299 -43.20 17.44 3.49
C ARG A 299 -44.69 17.23 3.21
N LEU A 300 -45.12 15.97 3.01
CA LEU A 300 -46.51 15.64 2.77
C LEU A 300 -47.38 15.97 3.99
N SER A 301 -46.91 15.71 5.23
CA SER A 301 -47.63 16.04 6.45
C SER A 301 -47.82 17.55 6.62
N TYR A 302 -46.80 18.37 6.31
CA TYR A 302 -46.94 19.85 6.31
C TYR A 302 -47.90 20.36 5.23
N LEU A 303 -47.96 19.72 4.08
CA LEU A 303 -48.90 20.09 3.00
C LEU A 303 -50.30 19.53 3.20
N HIS A 304 -50.51 18.72 4.24
CA HIS A 304 -51.79 18.10 4.51
C HIS A 304 -52.87 19.15 4.77
N PRO A 305 -54.07 19.09 4.15
CA PRO A 305 -55.14 20.07 4.29
C PRO A 305 -55.54 20.38 5.74
N ARG A 306 -55.46 19.37 6.63
CA ARG A 306 -55.68 19.53 8.05
C ARG A 306 -54.74 20.56 8.71
N HIS A 307 -53.46 20.51 8.43
CA HIS A 307 -52.45 21.45 8.95
C HIS A 307 -52.73 22.86 8.46
N LYS A 308 -53.00 23.02 7.18
CA LYS A 308 -53.39 24.32 6.63
C LYS A 308 -54.68 24.87 7.27
N LEU A 309 -55.65 23.99 7.53
CA LEU A 309 -56.89 24.40 8.19
C LEU A 309 -56.64 24.84 9.64
N GLN A 310 -55.83 24.08 10.39
CA GLN A 310 -55.46 24.46 11.76
C GLN A 310 -54.68 25.76 11.81
N GLU A 311 -53.75 25.97 10.92
CA GLU A 311 -52.97 27.20 10.84
C GLU A 311 -53.90 28.42 10.52
N GLN A 312 -54.85 28.25 9.60
CA GLN A 312 -55.85 29.30 9.29
C GLN A 312 -56.80 29.53 10.44
N GLN A 313 -57.21 28.49 11.16
CA GLN A 313 -58.06 28.64 12.37
C GLN A 313 -57.34 29.40 13.48
N GLN A 314 -56.06 29.08 13.71
CA GLN A 314 -55.23 29.77 14.70
C GLN A 314 -55.07 31.26 14.33
N ARG A 315 -54.77 31.54 13.07
CA ARG A 315 -54.63 32.90 12.56
C ARG A 315 -55.94 33.69 12.67
N LEU A 316 -57.06 33.02 12.42
CA LEU A 316 -58.41 33.66 12.64
C LEU A 316 -58.57 34.00 14.11
N ALA A 317 -58.30 33.11 15.04
CA ALA A 317 -58.37 33.35 16.47
C ALA A 317 -57.51 34.54 16.94
N GLU A 318 -56.29 34.61 16.46
CA GLU A 318 -55.34 35.71 16.72
C GLU A 318 -55.90 37.05 16.21
N LEU A 319 -56.44 37.08 14.99
CA LEU A 319 -57.05 38.27 14.43
C LEU A 319 -58.30 38.67 15.15
N GLU A 320 -59.10 37.71 15.63
CA GLU A 320 -60.29 38.00 16.47
C GLU A 320 -59.87 38.63 17.80
N ASP A 321 -58.85 38.17 18.46
CA ASP A 321 -58.31 38.72 19.68
C ASP A 321 -57.67 40.09 19.46
N GLU A 322 -56.95 40.33 18.42
CA GLU A 322 -56.43 41.67 18.05
C GLU A 322 -57.54 42.64 17.78
N LEU A 323 -58.57 42.24 17.04
CA LEU A 323 -59.72 43.07 16.74
C LEU A 323 -60.45 43.44 18.05
N ARG A 324 -60.69 42.47 18.93
CA ARG A 324 -61.28 42.66 20.22
C ARG A 324 -60.51 43.66 21.11
N GLN A 325 -59.18 43.53 21.10
CA GLN A 325 -58.30 44.43 21.84
C GLN A 325 -58.33 45.84 21.27
N MET A 326 -58.24 46.00 19.95
CA MET A 326 -58.36 47.32 19.31
C MET A 326 -59.70 47.99 19.53
N MET A 327 -60.79 47.21 19.49
CA MET A 327 -62.11 47.72 19.80
C MET A 327 -62.23 48.22 21.26
N ASN A 328 -61.66 47.39 22.19
CA ASN A 328 -61.63 47.80 23.61
C ASN A 328 -60.82 49.08 23.84
N ASP A 329 -59.71 49.22 23.20
CA ASP A 329 -58.86 50.41 23.33
C ASP A 329 -59.50 51.62 22.68
N ARG A 330 -60.19 51.49 21.56
CA ARG A 330 -60.98 52.57 20.98
C ARG A 330 -62.11 53.01 21.89
N VAL A 331 -62.82 52.05 22.49
CA VAL A 331 -63.86 52.36 23.46
C VAL A 331 -63.29 53.07 24.68
N LYS A 332 -62.19 52.65 25.23
CA LYS A 332 -61.47 53.30 26.33
C LYS A 332 -61.05 54.72 25.95
N GLU A 333 -60.46 54.89 24.78
CA GLU A 333 -60.06 56.23 24.32
C GLU A 333 -61.25 57.17 24.13
N ALA A 334 -62.34 56.68 23.55
CA ALA A 334 -63.54 57.46 23.38
C ALA A 334 -64.11 57.87 24.74
N ARG A 335 -64.14 56.91 25.70
CA ARG A 335 -64.58 57.24 27.10
C ARG A 335 -63.66 58.27 27.75
N TYR A 336 -62.33 58.13 27.58
CA TYR A 336 -61.36 59.08 28.09
C TYR A 336 -61.58 60.50 27.49
N ARG A 337 -61.72 60.58 26.17
CA ARG A 337 -62.01 61.83 25.48
C ARG A 337 -63.30 62.45 26.00
N LEU A 338 -64.38 61.65 26.19
CA LEU A 338 -65.62 62.09 26.72
C LEU A 338 -65.46 62.63 28.18
N ALA A 339 -64.70 61.91 29.02
CA ALA A 339 -64.41 62.34 30.39
C ALA A 339 -63.72 63.72 30.43
N ILE A 340 -62.71 63.90 29.55
CA ILE A 340 -62.01 65.19 29.42
C ILE A 340 -63.00 66.31 29.01
N GLN A 341 -63.93 66.05 28.10
CA GLN A 341 -64.88 67.02 27.67
C GLN A 341 -65.87 67.39 28.80
N ILE A 342 -66.30 66.35 29.56
CA ILE A 342 -67.19 66.59 30.74
C ILE A 342 -66.44 67.43 31.79
N GLU A 343 -65.15 67.14 32.07
CA GLU A 343 -64.32 67.94 33.01
C GLU A 343 -64.18 69.40 32.54
N LYS A 344 -63.90 69.59 31.23
CA LYS A 344 -63.87 70.97 30.67
C LYS A 344 -65.19 71.69 30.81
N MET A 345 -66.32 71.05 30.54
CA MET A 345 -67.64 71.63 30.73
C MET A 345 -67.88 71.97 32.19
N ASN A 346 -67.55 71.06 33.09
CA ASN A 346 -67.67 71.26 34.52
C ASN A 346 -66.78 72.44 35.02
N GLY A 347 -65.60 72.60 34.50
CA GLY A 347 -64.69 73.70 34.84
C GLY A 347 -65.15 75.06 34.35
N LEU A 348 -65.99 75.12 33.31
CA LEU A 348 -66.57 76.33 32.77
C LEU A 348 -67.90 76.69 33.42
N SER A 349 -68.49 75.85 34.28
CA SER A 349 -69.75 76.08 34.92
C SER A 349 -69.66 77.17 35.95
N PRO A 350 -70.41 78.31 35.83
CA PRO A 350 -70.44 79.40 36.80
C PRO A 350 -70.98 78.94 38.19
N ILE A 351 -71.90 78.01 38.18
CA ILE A 351 -72.51 77.45 39.40
C ILE A 351 -71.47 76.66 40.24
N ARG A 352 -70.58 75.91 39.59
CA ARG A 352 -69.54 75.10 40.29
C ARG A 352 -68.46 76.01 40.91
N LYS A 353 -68.15 77.13 40.28
CA LYS A 353 -67.26 78.14 40.87
C LYS A 353 -67.91 78.78 42.11
N LEU A 354 -69.21 79.11 42.07
CA LEU A 354 -69.94 79.57 43.23
C LEU A 354 -69.92 78.54 44.37
N ASN A 355 -70.17 77.24 44.09
CA ASN A 355 -70.11 76.14 45.08
C ASN A 355 -68.73 75.94 45.72
N GLN A 356 -67.62 76.35 45.04
CA GLN A 356 -66.26 76.34 45.57
C GLN A 356 -65.92 77.54 46.45
N GLY A 357 -66.91 78.41 46.73
CA GLY A 357 -66.70 79.56 47.58
C GLY A 357 -66.34 80.84 46.83
N PHE A 358 -66.28 80.75 45.48
CA PHE A 358 -66.15 81.96 44.68
C PHE A 358 -67.52 82.67 44.63
N SER A 359 -67.57 83.96 44.66
CA SER A 359 -68.72 84.77 44.41
C SER A 359 -68.41 85.77 43.29
N TYR A 360 -69.40 86.14 42.52
CA TYR A 360 -69.20 87.27 41.64
C TYR A 360 -70.03 88.42 42.14
N VAL A 361 -69.47 89.57 41.92
CA VAL A 361 -70.04 90.81 42.50
C VAL A 361 -70.51 91.76 41.39
N GLU A 362 -71.72 92.29 41.55
CA GLU A 362 -72.28 93.25 40.62
C GLU A 362 -72.61 94.58 41.35
N GLU A 363 -72.49 95.64 40.58
CA GLU A 363 -73.01 96.93 40.99
C GLU A 363 -74.57 96.99 40.84
N THR A 364 -75.20 98.02 41.42
CA THR A 364 -76.62 98.21 41.31
C THR A 364 -77.17 98.39 39.88
N ASP A 365 -76.33 98.72 38.95
CA ASP A 365 -76.60 98.81 37.51
C ASP A 365 -76.48 97.48 36.73
N GLY A 366 -76.10 96.35 37.42
CA GLY A 366 -75.93 95.02 36.85
C GLY A 366 -74.57 94.80 36.24
N SER A 367 -73.58 95.70 36.39
CA SER A 367 -72.24 95.49 35.87
C SER A 367 -71.39 94.69 36.83
N VAL A 368 -70.66 93.66 36.28
CA VAL A 368 -69.83 92.72 37.08
C VAL A 368 -68.48 93.37 37.44
N ILE A 369 -68.16 93.38 38.70
CA ILE A 369 -66.95 93.95 39.23
C ILE A 369 -65.80 92.98 39.08
N LYS A 370 -64.83 93.38 38.29
CA LYS A 370 -63.60 92.60 38.03
C LYS A 370 -62.37 93.26 38.66
N SER A 371 -62.47 94.53 39.10
CA SER A 371 -61.32 95.27 39.62
C SER A 371 -61.79 96.23 40.71
N ILE A 372 -60.95 96.43 41.72
CA ILE A 372 -61.14 97.37 42.76
C ILE A 372 -61.26 98.82 42.27
N ARG A 373 -60.84 99.12 41.07
CA ARG A 373 -60.91 100.44 40.41
C ARG A 373 -62.35 100.83 40.00
N GLN A 374 -63.22 99.82 39.92
CA GLN A 374 -64.63 100.03 39.52
C GLN A 374 -65.54 100.48 40.67
N VAL A 375 -65.04 100.37 41.91
CA VAL A 375 -65.83 100.64 43.07
C VAL A 375 -65.23 101.73 43.96
N LYS A 376 -66.06 102.51 44.65
CA LYS A 376 -65.70 103.58 45.61
C LYS A 376 -66.35 103.32 46.98
N LYS A 377 -65.80 103.90 47.98
CA LYS A 377 -66.35 103.80 49.33
C LYS A 377 -67.79 104.35 49.33
N GLY A 378 -68.68 103.48 49.80
CA GLY A 378 -70.10 103.79 49.90
C GLY A 378 -71.00 103.22 48.81
N ASP A 379 -70.35 102.60 47.72
CA ASP A 379 -71.14 101.95 46.66
C ASP A 379 -71.86 100.69 47.19
N GLU A 380 -73.12 100.50 46.81
CA GLU A 380 -73.85 99.29 47.11
C GLU A 380 -73.59 98.20 46.09
N LEU A 381 -73.26 97.03 46.58
CA LEU A 381 -72.87 95.87 45.73
C LEU A 381 -73.83 94.70 46.03
N THR A 382 -74.08 93.93 45.00
CA THR A 382 -74.74 92.63 45.10
C THR A 382 -73.73 91.51 44.88
N VAL A 383 -73.52 90.70 45.91
CA VAL A 383 -72.63 89.53 45.88
C VAL A 383 -73.48 88.27 45.67
N TYR A 384 -73.24 87.58 44.55
CA TYR A 384 -73.91 86.31 44.24
C TYR A 384 -73.10 85.14 44.83
N VAL A 385 -73.81 84.39 45.64
CA VAL A 385 -73.33 83.11 46.23
C VAL A 385 -74.24 81.97 45.77
N THR A 386 -73.88 80.73 46.11
CA THR A 386 -74.54 79.51 45.59
C THR A 386 -76.04 79.46 45.85
N ASP A 387 -76.49 79.89 46.95
CA ASP A 387 -77.83 79.76 47.45
C ASP A 387 -78.62 81.12 47.59
N GLY A 388 -78.04 82.18 47.07
CA GLY A 388 -78.67 83.45 47.12
C GLY A 388 -77.81 84.66 46.78
N LEU A 389 -78.28 85.84 47.12
CA LEU A 389 -77.55 87.09 46.94
C LEU A 389 -77.47 87.86 48.25
N ILE A 390 -76.37 88.52 48.46
CA ILE A 390 -76.08 89.34 49.63
C ILE A 390 -75.89 90.76 49.13
N GLN A 391 -76.71 91.69 49.63
CA GLN A 391 -76.52 93.15 49.42
C GLN A 391 -75.53 93.64 50.44
N THR A 392 -74.51 94.33 49.99
CA THR A 392 -73.49 94.86 50.87
C THR A 392 -72.99 96.23 50.37
N SER A 393 -72.38 97.03 51.24
CA SER A 393 -71.79 98.33 50.87
C SER A 393 -70.28 98.32 51.04
N VAL A 394 -69.55 99.01 50.19
CA VAL A 394 -68.12 99.11 50.23
C VAL A 394 -67.68 100.01 51.39
N GLU A 395 -67.12 99.43 52.44
CA GLU A 395 -66.63 100.20 53.58
C GLU A 395 -65.24 100.82 53.27
N ALA A 396 -64.34 100.15 52.57
CA ALA A 396 -63.01 100.64 52.17
C ALA A 396 -62.49 99.94 50.96
N VAL A 397 -61.75 100.62 50.12
CA VAL A 397 -61.03 100.04 48.96
C VAL A 397 -59.56 100.11 49.25
N GLN A 398 -58.90 98.94 49.27
CA GLN A 398 -57.44 98.82 49.46
C GLN A 398 -56.83 98.04 48.36
N ASN A 399 -55.72 98.55 47.85
CA ASN A 399 -54.97 97.80 46.82
C ASN A 399 -54.08 96.79 47.50
N LYS A 400 -54.26 95.50 47.16
CA LYS A 400 -53.40 94.39 47.62
C LYS A 400 -52.91 93.63 46.42
N THR A 401 -51.65 93.69 46.19
CA THR A 401 -51.00 92.95 45.11
C THR A 401 -50.83 91.48 45.54
N TYR A 402 -51.46 90.58 44.81
CA TYR A 402 -51.17 89.13 44.97
C TYR A 402 -50.10 88.77 43.97
N GLU A 403 -48.93 88.21 44.40
CA GLU A 403 -47.97 87.52 43.52
C GLU A 403 -48.58 86.21 43.07
N ILE A 404 -48.66 86.02 41.73
CA ILE A 404 -49.22 84.83 41.06
C ILE A 404 -48.11 83.88 40.83
#